data_13bc7641d281b4cf4f46d84241c57f01
#
_entry.id   13bc7641d281b4cf4f46d84241c57f01
#
_cell.length_a   1.000
_cell.length_b   1.000
_cell.length_c   1.000
_cell.angle_alpha   90.00
_cell.angle_beta   90.00
_cell.angle_gamma   90.00
#
_symmetry.space_group_name_H-M   'P 1'
#
loop_
_entity.id
_entity.type
_entity.pdbx_description
1 polymer ?
#
loop_
_entity_poly.entity_id
_entity_poly.type
_entity_poly.pdbx_seq_one_letter_code
_entity_poly.pdbx_strand_id
1 'polypeptide(L)'
;LFLACLGLTACGGEEHQDVRQWMKESTKDFKGKIPPLPPIKQFPTVAYEAADLVEPYNASKIEPERKAGSGGGIRPDLDRRREPLEAYPLESLKMVGTLTKGKMVHALVQADKNLHQVKIGNYMGQNFGIITDINENEVKLKELVPDSLGDYMERTSTLQLQEKQQEGRK
;
A
#
# COMPACT_ATOMS: atom_id res chain seq x y z
N LEU A 1 47.99 -35.14 -73.22
CA LEU A 1 47.45 -35.20 -71.84
C LEU A 1 47.82 -33.97 -70.97
N PHE A 2 48.25 -32.83 -71.59
CA PHE A 2 48.71 -31.64 -70.82
C PHE A 2 47.86 -30.37 -71.05
N LEU A 3 46.74 -30.44 -71.76
CA LEU A 3 45.96 -29.30 -72.19
C LEU A 3 44.63 -29.21 -71.50
N ALA A 4 44.33 -29.98 -70.46
CA ALA A 4 43.03 -30.05 -69.80
C ALA A 4 42.92 -29.39 -68.39
N CYS A 5 44.02 -28.75 -67.89
CA CYS A 5 44.06 -28.18 -66.55
C CYS A 5 43.98 -26.64 -66.42
N LEU A 6 43.72 -25.94 -67.52
CA LEU A 6 43.72 -24.46 -67.49
C LEU A 6 42.35 -23.78 -67.39
N GLY A 7 41.29 -24.51 -67.00
CA GLY A 7 39.92 -24.00 -67.03
C GLY A 7 39.24 -23.75 -65.70
N LEU A 8 39.93 -23.78 -64.52
CA LEU A 8 39.25 -23.75 -63.23
C LEU A 8 39.62 -22.58 -62.28
N THR A 9 40.15 -21.49 -62.79
CA THR A 9 40.47 -20.30 -61.96
C THR A 9 39.57 -19.07 -62.25
N ALA A 10 38.29 -19.26 -62.52
CA ALA A 10 37.34 -18.15 -62.79
C ALA A 10 36.12 -18.21 -61.89
N CYS A 11 36.28 -18.34 -60.57
CA CYS A 11 35.22 -18.10 -59.60
C CYS A 11 35.82 -17.52 -58.33
N GLY A 12 36.17 -16.24 -58.38
CA GLY A 12 36.67 -15.43 -57.28
C GLY A 12 36.41 -13.97 -57.46
N GLY A 13 35.33 -13.61 -58.17
CA GLY A 13 34.84 -12.26 -58.20
C GLY A 13 34.22 -11.95 -56.86
N GLU A 14 34.85 -11.13 -56.05
CA GLU A 14 34.23 -10.60 -54.84
C GLU A 14 32.94 -9.83 -55.25
N GLU A 15 31.83 -10.55 -55.22
CA GLU A 15 30.52 -9.91 -55.41
C GLU A 15 30.33 -8.78 -54.36
N HIS A 16 29.91 -7.60 -54.84
CA HIS A 16 29.57 -6.44 -54.01
C HIS A 16 30.75 -5.75 -53.32
N GLN A 17 31.88 -5.59 -53.96
CA GLN A 17 33.02 -4.77 -53.46
C GLN A 17 32.60 -3.32 -53.20
N ASP A 18 31.73 -2.77 -54.04
CA ASP A 18 31.13 -1.43 -53.93
C ASP A 18 30.36 -1.24 -52.64
N VAL A 19 29.54 -2.23 -52.29
CA VAL A 19 28.76 -2.21 -51.02
C VAL A 19 29.65 -2.33 -49.79
N ARG A 20 30.68 -3.21 -49.86
CA ARG A 20 31.67 -3.34 -48.76
C ARG A 20 32.47 -2.05 -48.56
N GLN A 21 32.84 -1.39 -49.65
CA GLN A 21 33.57 -0.13 -49.56
C GLN A 21 32.68 0.96 -48.99
N TRP A 22 31.43 1.08 -49.46
CA TRP A 22 30.46 2.01 -48.94
C TRP A 22 30.21 1.77 -47.43
N MET A 23 30.04 0.53 -46.98
CA MET A 23 29.90 0.19 -45.54
C MET A 23 31.12 0.62 -44.73
N LYS A 24 32.33 0.41 -45.24
CA LYS A 24 33.56 0.85 -44.55
C LYS A 24 33.66 2.39 -44.50
N GLU A 25 33.23 3.10 -45.53
CA GLU A 25 33.22 4.55 -45.53
C GLU A 25 32.16 5.11 -44.62
N SER A 26 30.95 4.58 -44.68
CA SER A 26 29.83 5.01 -43.84
C SER A 26 30.04 4.73 -42.35
N THR A 27 30.80 3.70 -41.99
CA THR A 27 31.08 3.35 -40.61
C THR A 27 32.32 4.03 -40.03
N LYS A 28 33.14 4.73 -40.84
CA LYS A 28 34.31 5.47 -40.32
C LYS A 28 33.95 6.53 -39.27
N ASP A 29 32.83 7.17 -39.47
CA ASP A 29 32.37 8.26 -38.60
C ASP A 29 31.58 7.79 -37.39
N PHE A 30 31.20 6.53 -37.36
CA PHE A 30 30.48 5.92 -36.22
C PHE A 30 31.37 5.48 -35.05
N LYS A 31 32.58 6.00 -34.94
CA LYS A 31 33.37 5.85 -33.72
C LYS A 31 32.73 6.72 -32.62
N GLY A 32 31.73 6.19 -31.94
CA GLY A 32 31.16 6.82 -30.75
C GLY A 32 32.28 7.18 -29.77
N LYS A 33 32.42 8.46 -29.44
CA LYS A 33 33.26 8.88 -28.33
C LYS A 33 32.62 8.33 -27.05
N ILE A 34 33.15 7.23 -26.56
CA ILE A 34 32.77 6.71 -25.26
C ILE A 34 33.29 7.72 -24.24
N PRO A 35 32.42 8.42 -23.48
CA PRO A 35 32.89 9.34 -22.45
C PRO A 35 33.68 8.52 -21.41
N PRO A 36 34.78 9.06 -20.87
CA PRO A 36 35.54 8.40 -19.83
C PRO A 36 34.62 8.15 -18.62
N LEU A 37 34.77 6.97 -18.04
CA LEU A 37 34.02 6.63 -16.82
C LEU A 37 34.29 7.68 -15.73
N PRO A 38 33.25 8.09 -14.99
CA PRO A 38 33.46 9.01 -13.89
C PRO A 38 34.46 8.42 -12.89
N PRO A 39 35.29 9.25 -12.26
CA PRO A 39 36.26 8.79 -11.30
C PRO A 39 35.56 8.09 -10.12
N ILE A 40 36.05 6.96 -9.72
CA ILE A 40 35.53 6.20 -8.57
C ILE A 40 35.70 7.05 -7.33
N LYS A 41 34.61 7.47 -6.71
CA LYS A 41 34.64 8.12 -5.39
C LYS A 41 34.99 7.06 -4.36
N GLN A 42 36.14 7.19 -3.75
CA GLN A 42 36.50 6.38 -2.60
C GLN A 42 35.68 6.90 -1.41
N PHE A 43 34.81 6.05 -0.87
CA PHE A 43 34.13 6.36 0.39
C PHE A 43 35.08 6.06 1.55
N PRO A 44 35.13 6.93 2.58
CA PRO A 44 35.91 6.65 3.78
C PRO A 44 35.37 5.36 4.41
N THR A 45 36.26 4.47 4.82
CA THR A 45 35.89 3.28 5.59
C THR A 45 35.40 3.75 6.96
N VAL A 46 34.13 3.48 7.26
CA VAL A 46 33.57 3.73 8.59
C VAL A 46 33.86 2.49 9.44
N ALA A 47 34.57 2.67 10.54
CA ALA A 47 34.78 1.61 11.51
C ALA A 47 33.43 1.24 12.15
N TYR A 48 33.12 -0.03 12.20
CA TYR A 48 31.94 -0.52 12.90
C TYR A 48 32.21 -0.61 14.40
N GLU A 49 31.82 0.42 15.13
CA GLU A 49 31.96 0.49 16.58
C GLU A 49 30.67 0.02 17.24
N ALA A 50 30.53 -1.29 17.38
CA ALA A 50 29.33 -1.90 17.96
C ALA A 50 29.57 -2.49 19.37
N ALA A 51 30.75 -2.32 19.93
CA ALA A 51 31.10 -2.93 21.22
C ALA A 51 30.20 -2.49 22.38
N ASP A 52 29.70 -1.25 22.32
CA ASP A 52 28.84 -0.65 23.36
C ASP A 52 27.35 -0.70 22.99
N LEU A 53 26.99 -1.26 21.83
CA LEU A 53 25.60 -1.36 21.42
C LEU A 53 24.96 -2.63 22.01
N VAL A 54 23.79 -2.45 22.58
CA VAL A 54 22.98 -3.57 23.04
C VAL A 54 22.63 -4.48 21.88
N GLU A 55 22.84 -5.79 22.03
CA GLU A 55 22.55 -6.79 20.99
C GLU A 55 21.13 -6.62 20.43
N PRO A 56 20.93 -6.77 19.10
CA PRO A 56 19.64 -6.58 18.46
C PRO A 56 18.53 -7.48 19.02
N TYR A 57 18.89 -8.69 19.46
CA TYR A 57 17.98 -9.70 19.98
C TYR A 57 17.94 -9.76 21.50
N ASN A 58 18.47 -8.75 22.19
CA ASN A 58 18.35 -8.71 23.65
C ASN A 58 16.88 -8.59 24.04
N ALA A 59 16.44 -9.42 25.01
CA ALA A 59 15.05 -9.46 25.48
C ALA A 59 14.52 -8.09 25.90
N SER A 60 15.36 -7.23 26.48
CA SER A 60 14.97 -5.86 26.86
C SER A 60 14.59 -4.94 25.68
N LYS A 61 15.00 -5.28 24.46
CA LYS A 61 14.57 -4.55 23.24
C LYS A 61 13.29 -5.12 22.63
N ILE A 62 13.00 -6.39 22.89
CA ILE A 62 11.83 -7.08 22.37
C ILE A 62 10.60 -6.79 23.24
N GLU A 63 10.82 -6.68 24.55
CA GLU A 63 9.77 -6.23 25.46
C GLU A 63 9.76 -4.71 25.49
N PRO A 64 8.73 -4.05 24.92
CA PRO A 64 8.56 -2.64 25.08
C PRO A 64 8.46 -2.35 26.58
N GLU A 65 9.30 -1.44 27.09
CA GLU A 65 9.23 -1.00 28.48
C GLU A 65 7.80 -0.58 28.80
N ARG A 66 7.08 -1.40 29.56
CA ARG A 66 5.81 -0.97 30.15
C ARG A 66 6.16 0.17 31.08
N LYS A 67 5.99 1.40 30.63
CA LYS A 67 6.02 2.55 31.51
C LYS A 67 4.93 2.33 32.54
N ALA A 68 5.34 1.78 33.68
CA ALA A 68 4.50 1.67 34.87
C ALA A 68 4.12 3.10 35.27
N GLY A 69 2.97 3.58 34.81
CA GLY A 69 2.54 4.94 35.11
C GLY A 69 1.52 5.53 34.13
N SER A 70 1.28 4.93 32.98
CA SER A 70 0.20 5.38 32.09
C SER A 70 -1.11 4.67 32.38
N GLY A 71 -1.47 4.56 33.65
CA GLY A 71 -2.77 4.01 34.10
C GLY A 71 -3.98 4.90 33.79
N GLY A 72 -3.86 5.81 32.85
CA GLY A 72 -4.94 6.67 32.36
C GLY A 72 -5.40 6.34 30.95
N GLY A 73 -4.99 5.20 30.39
CA GLY A 73 -5.43 4.76 29.07
C GLY A 73 -6.95 4.58 29.02
N ILE A 74 -7.56 5.08 27.96
CA ILE A 74 -8.97 4.87 27.67
C ILE A 74 -9.18 3.35 27.56
N ARG A 75 -10.07 2.80 28.38
CA ARG A 75 -10.42 1.36 28.31
C ARG A 75 -11.84 1.22 27.83
N PRO A 76 -12.12 0.26 26.95
CA PRO A 76 -13.49 -0.04 26.56
C PRO A 76 -14.27 -0.59 27.75
N ASP A 77 -15.51 -0.20 27.86
CA ASP A 77 -16.45 -0.78 28.82
C ASP A 77 -16.88 -2.17 28.30
N LEU A 78 -16.37 -3.22 28.93
CA LEU A 78 -16.65 -4.60 28.56
C LEU A 78 -17.93 -5.14 29.22
N ASP A 79 -18.42 -4.47 30.26
CA ASP A 79 -19.58 -4.92 31.05
C ASP A 79 -20.91 -4.49 30.41
N ARG A 80 -20.88 -3.56 29.46
CA ARG A 80 -22.07 -3.13 28.73
C ARG A 80 -22.59 -4.20 27.77
N ARG A 81 -23.89 -4.19 27.54
CA ARG A 81 -24.50 -5.02 26.50
C ARG A 81 -24.01 -4.55 25.11
N ARG A 82 -23.48 -5.47 24.33
CA ARG A 82 -23.06 -5.20 22.95
C ARG A 82 -24.26 -4.96 22.04
N GLU A 83 -24.10 -4.03 21.13
CA GLU A 83 -25.07 -3.77 20.07
C GLU A 83 -24.87 -4.72 18.88
N PRO A 84 -25.92 -4.99 18.07
CA PRO A 84 -25.83 -5.96 16.97
C PRO A 84 -24.75 -5.64 15.94
N LEU A 85 -24.45 -4.35 15.70
CA LEU A 85 -23.46 -3.92 14.71
C LEU A 85 -22.01 -4.05 15.18
N GLU A 86 -21.79 -4.31 16.47
CA GLU A 86 -20.45 -4.59 16.99
C GLU A 86 -19.95 -6.01 16.65
N ALA A 87 -20.83 -6.88 16.17
CA ALA A 87 -20.45 -8.21 15.71
C ALA A 87 -19.73 -8.18 14.33
N TYR A 88 -19.88 -7.08 13.60
CA TYR A 88 -19.38 -6.92 12.23
C TYR A 88 -18.15 -6.02 12.20
N PRO A 89 -17.12 -6.35 11.39
CA PRO A 89 -16.03 -5.42 11.14
C PRO A 89 -16.57 -4.19 10.37
N LEU A 90 -15.97 -3.02 10.62
CA LEU A 90 -16.44 -1.76 10.03
C LEU A 90 -16.47 -1.80 8.50
N GLU A 91 -15.52 -2.50 7.89
CA GLU A 91 -15.38 -2.66 6.43
C GLU A 91 -16.55 -3.44 5.79
N SER A 92 -17.25 -4.25 6.58
CA SER A 92 -18.43 -5.00 6.10
C SER A 92 -19.72 -4.22 6.23
N LEU A 93 -19.69 -3.12 6.96
CA LEU A 93 -20.84 -2.25 7.15
C LEU A 93 -20.94 -1.22 6.01
N LYS A 94 -22.16 -0.95 5.57
CA LYS A 94 -22.42 -0.03 4.46
C LYS A 94 -23.47 0.98 4.88
N MET A 95 -23.13 2.27 4.82
CA MET A 95 -24.13 3.31 4.95
C MET A 95 -24.95 3.37 3.66
N VAL A 96 -26.28 3.24 3.78
CA VAL A 96 -27.21 3.25 2.64
C VAL A 96 -28.09 4.48 2.60
N GLY A 97 -28.07 5.29 3.64
CA GLY A 97 -28.83 6.54 3.69
C GLY A 97 -28.96 7.10 5.09
N THR A 98 -29.68 8.21 5.19
CA THR A 98 -30.03 8.87 6.44
C THR A 98 -31.55 8.98 6.58
N LEU A 99 -32.03 9.03 7.81
CA LEU A 99 -33.44 9.26 8.16
C LEU A 99 -33.52 10.37 9.20
N THR A 100 -34.16 11.44 8.84
CA THR A 100 -34.38 12.54 9.78
C THR A 100 -35.76 12.42 10.42
N LYS A 101 -35.80 12.33 11.75
CA LYS A 101 -37.04 12.33 12.54
C LYS A 101 -37.03 13.50 13.51
N GLY A 102 -37.76 14.57 13.15
CA GLY A 102 -37.74 15.83 13.92
C GLY A 102 -36.33 16.47 13.87
N LYS A 103 -35.69 16.59 15.04
CA LYS A 103 -34.33 17.15 15.17
C LYS A 103 -33.25 16.11 15.22
N MET A 104 -33.59 14.82 15.20
CA MET A 104 -32.61 13.72 15.28
C MET A 104 -32.35 13.13 13.92
N VAL A 105 -31.07 13.02 13.58
CA VAL A 105 -30.60 12.35 12.38
C VAL A 105 -30.19 10.93 12.76
N HIS A 106 -30.66 9.97 11.99
CA HIS A 106 -30.30 8.55 12.09
C HIS A 106 -29.64 8.12 10.80
N ALA A 107 -28.60 7.31 10.89
CA ALA A 107 -28.06 6.66 9.71
C ALA A 107 -28.68 5.26 9.53
N LEU A 108 -28.85 4.86 8.28
CA LEU A 108 -29.23 3.51 7.92
C LEU A 108 -27.97 2.77 7.49
N VAL A 109 -27.62 1.75 8.25
CA VAL A 109 -26.42 0.93 8.02
C VAL A 109 -26.86 -0.49 7.70
N GLN A 110 -26.37 -0.97 6.59
CA GLN A 110 -26.57 -2.36 6.16
C GLN A 110 -25.41 -3.21 6.67
N ALA A 111 -25.77 -4.29 7.37
CA ALA A 111 -24.87 -5.37 7.75
C ALA A 111 -25.39 -6.65 7.09
N ASP A 112 -24.62 -7.22 6.18
CA ASP A 112 -25.05 -8.35 5.34
C ASP A 112 -26.37 -8.04 4.57
N LYS A 113 -27.46 -8.70 4.96
CA LYS A 113 -28.80 -8.53 4.39
C LYS A 113 -29.73 -7.68 5.26
N ASN A 114 -29.29 -7.33 6.45
CA ASN A 114 -30.12 -6.65 7.44
C ASN A 114 -29.83 -5.15 7.45
N LEU A 115 -30.89 -4.36 7.59
CA LEU A 115 -30.80 -2.92 7.71
C LEU A 115 -30.99 -2.52 9.17
N HIS A 116 -30.05 -1.74 9.69
CA HIS A 116 -30.05 -1.25 11.05
C HIS A 116 -30.13 0.28 11.06
N GLN A 117 -30.96 0.81 11.93
CA GLN A 117 -31.05 2.24 12.17
C GLN A 117 -30.16 2.59 13.38
N VAL A 118 -29.22 3.51 13.19
CA VAL A 118 -28.29 3.95 14.21
C VAL A 118 -28.37 5.45 14.43
N LYS A 119 -28.02 5.88 15.64
CA LYS A 119 -27.98 7.29 16.06
C LYS A 119 -26.64 7.62 16.71
N ILE A 120 -26.38 8.91 16.91
CA ILE A 120 -25.22 9.35 17.68
C ILE A 120 -25.22 8.70 19.06
N GLY A 121 -24.08 8.18 19.49
CA GLY A 121 -23.90 7.44 20.74
C GLY A 121 -24.11 5.92 20.64
N ASN A 122 -24.61 5.38 19.51
CA ASN A 122 -24.63 3.95 19.29
C ASN A 122 -23.24 3.43 18.97
N TYR A 123 -23.07 2.12 19.15
CA TYR A 123 -21.81 1.43 18.88
C TYR A 123 -21.89 0.62 17.60
N MET A 124 -20.81 0.61 16.81
CA MET A 124 -20.65 -0.24 15.64
C MET A 124 -19.19 -0.60 15.40
N GLY A 125 -18.97 -1.73 14.74
CA GLY A 125 -17.62 -2.25 14.47
C GLY A 125 -17.03 -3.00 15.65
N GLN A 126 -16.08 -3.90 15.35
CA GLN A 126 -15.46 -4.78 16.35
C GLN A 126 -14.54 -4.04 17.33
N ASN A 127 -14.11 -2.82 16.98
CA ASN A 127 -13.18 -2.01 17.76
C ASN A 127 -13.87 -1.00 18.67
N PHE A 128 -15.02 -1.36 19.25
CA PHE A 128 -15.78 -0.48 20.16
C PHE A 128 -16.08 0.90 19.57
N GLY A 129 -16.33 0.99 18.26
CA GLY A 129 -16.57 2.25 17.57
C GLY A 129 -17.84 2.92 18.05
N ILE A 130 -17.75 4.11 18.67
CA ILE A 130 -18.88 4.94 19.06
C ILE A 130 -19.16 5.99 17.99
N ILE A 131 -20.42 6.12 17.58
CA ILE A 131 -20.84 7.12 16.60
C ILE A 131 -20.83 8.49 17.26
N THR A 132 -20.03 9.41 16.69
CA THR A 132 -19.88 10.79 17.20
C THR A 132 -20.66 11.78 16.39
N ASP A 133 -20.81 11.55 15.08
CA ASP A 133 -21.50 12.47 14.17
C ASP A 133 -22.12 11.71 12.99
N ILE A 134 -23.26 12.21 12.51
CA ILE A 134 -23.98 11.64 11.35
C ILE A 134 -24.30 12.77 10.39
N ASN A 135 -23.72 12.71 9.21
CA ASN A 135 -23.99 13.59 8.09
C ASN A 135 -24.74 12.85 6.97
N GLU A 136 -25.23 13.59 5.97
CA GLU A 136 -25.94 12.99 4.83
C GLU A 136 -25.07 11.96 4.06
N ASN A 137 -23.77 12.18 4.00
CA ASN A 137 -22.84 11.39 3.19
C ASN A 137 -21.91 10.48 4.00
N GLU A 138 -21.81 10.69 5.31
CA GLU A 138 -20.87 9.95 6.16
C GLU A 138 -21.34 9.83 7.61
N VAL A 139 -20.91 8.76 8.26
CA VAL A 139 -20.99 8.58 9.71
C VAL A 139 -19.58 8.60 10.27
N LYS A 140 -19.33 9.49 11.24
CA LYS A 140 -18.04 9.56 11.95
C LYS A 140 -18.13 8.75 13.24
N LEU A 141 -17.10 8.00 13.51
CA LEU A 141 -17.00 7.20 14.72
C LEU A 141 -15.59 7.27 15.30
N LYS A 142 -15.50 7.06 16.60
CA LYS A 142 -14.26 6.87 17.33
C LYS A 142 -14.13 5.42 17.72
N GLU A 143 -13.08 4.77 17.27
CA GLU A 143 -12.73 3.40 17.58
C GLU A 143 -11.63 3.34 18.62
N LEU A 144 -11.64 2.30 19.46
CA LEU A 144 -10.59 1.98 20.40
C LEU A 144 -9.77 0.82 19.85
N VAL A 145 -8.58 1.11 19.36
CA VAL A 145 -7.69 0.12 18.77
C VAL A 145 -6.59 -0.20 19.78
N PRO A 146 -6.33 -1.49 20.09
CA PRO A 146 -5.22 -1.85 20.94
C PRO A 146 -3.89 -1.55 20.26
N ASP A 147 -2.97 -0.94 21.00
CA ASP A 147 -1.60 -0.74 20.56
C ASP A 147 -0.73 -1.97 20.86
N SER A 148 0.55 -1.91 20.47
CA SER A 148 1.52 -2.99 20.72
C SER A 148 1.82 -3.25 22.21
N LEU A 149 1.46 -2.32 23.09
CA LEU A 149 1.66 -2.41 24.54
C LEU A 149 0.44 -2.96 25.29
N GLY A 150 -0.69 -3.16 24.57
CA GLY A 150 -1.97 -3.58 25.14
C GLY A 150 -2.80 -2.44 25.72
N ASP A 151 -2.39 -1.20 25.51
CA ASP A 151 -3.20 -0.02 25.79
C ASP A 151 -4.12 0.29 24.59
N TYR A 152 -5.20 1.05 24.83
CA TYR A 152 -6.14 1.43 23.77
C TYR A 152 -5.89 2.87 23.32
N MET A 153 -5.85 3.04 22.00
CA MET A 153 -5.77 4.36 21.37
C MET A 153 -7.09 4.69 20.66
N GLU A 154 -7.52 5.94 20.76
CA GLU A 154 -8.65 6.44 19.97
C GLU A 154 -8.21 6.68 18.52
N ARG A 155 -8.97 6.11 17.60
CA ARG A 155 -8.86 6.36 16.16
C ARG A 155 -10.18 6.87 15.62
N THR A 156 -10.16 7.95 14.86
CA THR A 156 -11.34 8.41 14.13
C THR A 156 -11.46 7.66 12.83
N SER A 157 -12.62 7.06 12.59
CA SER A 157 -12.96 6.36 11.36
C SER A 157 -14.26 6.93 10.79
N THR A 158 -14.44 6.81 9.48
CA THR A 158 -15.63 7.29 8.77
C THR A 158 -16.23 6.19 7.92
N LEU A 159 -17.54 6.06 7.97
CA LEU A 159 -18.31 5.18 7.09
C LEU A 159 -19.04 6.05 6.06
N GLN A 160 -18.63 5.95 4.80
CA GLN A 160 -19.21 6.75 3.72
C GLN A 160 -20.49 6.13 3.16
N LEU A 161 -21.37 6.99 2.67
CA LEU A 161 -22.57 6.59 1.95
C LEU A 161 -22.18 5.83 0.69
N GLN A 162 -22.65 4.60 0.53
CA GLN A 162 -22.54 3.88 -0.74
C GLN A 162 -23.71 4.25 -1.64
N GLU A 163 -23.43 5.07 -2.65
CA GLU A 163 -24.39 5.28 -3.73
C GLU A 163 -24.62 3.93 -4.43
N LYS A 164 -25.89 3.50 -4.48
CA LYS A 164 -26.27 2.39 -5.35
C LYS A 164 -25.94 2.81 -6.77
N GLN A 165 -24.93 2.20 -7.38
CA GLN A 165 -24.84 2.20 -8.83
C GLN A 165 -26.20 1.65 -9.33
N GLN A 166 -27.01 2.53 -9.93
CA GLN A 166 -28.18 2.10 -10.66
C GLN A 166 -27.67 1.24 -11.81
N GLU A 167 -27.68 -0.08 -11.62
CA GLU A 167 -27.61 -1.00 -12.75
C GLU A 167 -28.74 -0.61 -13.70
N GLY A 168 -28.33 -0.04 -14.82
CA GLY A 168 -29.21 0.43 -15.86
C GLY A 168 -30.17 -0.69 -16.25
N ARG A 169 -31.43 -0.47 -15.98
CA ARG A 169 -32.52 -1.26 -16.50
C ARG A 169 -32.47 -1.11 -18.02
N LYS A 170 -31.97 -2.14 -18.70
CA LYS A 170 -32.21 -2.36 -20.13
C LYS A 170 -33.50 -3.13 -20.28
#